data_01b11def77e65e2a43a882c74830cc0f
#
_entry.id   01b11def77e65e2a43a882c74830cc0f
#
_cell.length_a   1.000
_cell.length_b   1.000
_cell.length_c   1.000
_cell.angle_alpha   90.00
_cell.angle_beta   90.00
_cell.angle_gamma   90.00
#
_symmetry.space_group_name_H-M   'P 1'
#
loop_
_entity.id
_entity.type
_entity.pdbx_description
1 polymer ?
#
loop_
_entity_poly.entity_id
_entity_poly.type
_entity_poly.pdbx_seq_one_letter_code
_entity_poly.pdbx_strand_id
1 'polypeptide(L)'
;IGGGKMKIVRINNIDVEFTGEYSTLIVQQKDTPGVVAHITQALSEQEVNIAFMRLFREDKGANAYTVVESDEPIPEAVLDKIKTNPHVSDLMLIQM
;
A
#
# COMPACT_ATOMS: atom_id res chain seq x y z
N ILE A 1 -4.41 -8.55 -21.43
CA ILE A 1 -4.46 -8.22 -20.17
C ILE A 1 -5.69 -8.67 -19.41
N GLY A 2 -6.00 -9.67 -19.25
CA GLY A 2 -6.92 -10.24 -18.33
C GLY A 2 -8.14 -9.44 -17.96
N GLY A 3 -8.59 -8.63 -18.68
CA GLY A 3 -9.88 -8.04 -18.55
C GLY A 3 -10.07 -6.87 -17.63
N GLY A 4 -9.33 -6.72 -16.59
CA GLY A 4 -9.52 -5.62 -15.67
C GLY A 4 -8.86 -4.34 -16.15
N LYS A 5 -9.51 -3.20 -15.95
CA LYS A 5 -8.88 -1.93 -16.20
C LYS A 5 -8.22 -1.46 -14.92
N MET A 6 -7.01 -0.92 -15.06
CA MET A 6 -6.33 -0.34 -13.91
C MET A 6 -6.98 0.98 -13.53
N LYS A 7 -7.11 1.19 -12.24
CA LYS A 7 -7.50 2.48 -11.69
C LYS A 7 -6.25 3.27 -11.40
N ILE A 8 -6.34 4.58 -11.51
CA ILE A 8 -5.20 5.46 -11.27
C ILE A 8 -5.60 6.53 -10.28
N VAL A 9 -4.76 6.71 -9.26
CA VAL A 9 -4.89 7.80 -8.30
C VAL A 9 -3.61 8.60 -8.37
N ARG A 10 -3.72 9.90 -8.56
CA ARG A 10 -2.54 10.74 -8.61
C ARG A 10 -2.25 11.33 -7.24
N ILE A 11 -1.06 11.05 -6.71
CA ILE A 11 -0.65 11.52 -5.40
C ILE A 11 0.70 12.20 -5.56
N ASN A 12 0.77 13.49 -5.24
CA ASN A 12 2.00 14.28 -5.33
C ASN A 12 2.74 14.09 -6.66
N ASN A 13 2.00 14.16 -7.76
CA ASN A 13 2.52 14.04 -9.14
C ASN A 13 2.98 12.62 -9.51
N ILE A 14 2.63 11.64 -8.71
CA ILE A 14 2.87 10.23 -9.02
C ILE A 14 1.55 9.56 -9.33
N ASP A 15 1.50 8.83 -10.44
CA ASP A 15 0.33 8.03 -10.77
C ASP A 15 0.47 6.67 -10.11
N VAL A 16 -0.43 6.38 -9.18
CA VAL A 16 -0.44 5.11 -8.45
C VAL A 16 -1.56 4.26 -9.04
N GLU A 17 -1.22 3.05 -9.45
CA GLU A 17 -2.15 2.16 -10.14
C GLU A 17 -2.58 1.00 -9.27
N PHE A 18 -3.84 0.62 -9.37
CA PHE A 18 -4.38 -0.55 -8.68
C PHE A 18 -5.55 -1.11 -9.50
N THR A 19 -5.93 -2.38 -9.22
CA THR A 19 -6.94 -3.03 -10.07
C THR A 19 -8.36 -2.58 -9.76
N GLY A 20 -8.63 -2.18 -8.53
CA GLY A 20 -9.97 -1.84 -8.11
C GLY A 20 -10.86 -3.04 -7.81
N GLU A 21 -10.32 -4.24 -7.86
CA GLU A 21 -11.10 -5.47 -7.59
C GLU A 21 -10.90 -5.98 -6.18
N TYR A 22 -9.97 -5.41 -5.43
CA TYR A 22 -9.60 -5.86 -4.10
C TYR A 22 -9.60 -4.68 -3.14
N SER A 23 -9.59 -4.97 -1.84
CA SER A 23 -9.34 -3.93 -0.86
C SER A 23 -7.92 -3.40 -1.09
N THR A 24 -7.76 -2.11 -1.14
CA THR A 24 -6.49 -1.49 -1.53
C THR A 24 -6.00 -0.54 -0.44
N LEU A 25 -4.75 -0.74 -0.03
CA LEU A 25 -4.08 0.14 0.90
C LEU A 25 -2.93 0.83 0.18
N ILE A 26 -2.89 2.14 0.26
CA ILE A 26 -1.80 2.93 -0.29
C ILE A 26 -1.06 3.57 0.86
N VAL A 27 0.23 3.26 0.98
CA VAL A 27 1.08 3.78 2.05
C VAL A 27 2.07 4.77 1.45
N GLN A 28 2.01 6.01 1.91
CA GLN A 28 2.99 7.01 1.55
C GLN A 28 4.12 6.97 2.57
N GLN A 29 5.34 6.81 2.12
CA GLN A 29 6.48 6.53 2.99
C GLN A 29 7.77 7.11 2.43
N LYS A 30 8.79 7.17 3.28
CA LYS A 30 10.13 7.42 2.79
C LYS A 30 10.64 6.15 2.12
N ASP A 31 11.39 6.31 1.03
CA ASP A 31 11.95 5.18 0.29
C ASP A 31 13.20 4.68 1.02
N THR A 32 12.99 3.99 2.13
CA THR A 32 14.06 3.47 2.98
C THR A 32 13.83 1.99 3.25
N PRO A 33 14.92 1.26 3.56
CA PRO A 33 14.79 -0.16 3.89
C PRO A 33 13.87 -0.37 5.10
N GLY A 34 13.18 -1.49 5.11
CA GLY A 34 12.40 -1.93 6.27
C GLY A 34 10.94 -1.52 6.26
N VAL A 35 10.55 -0.50 5.50
CA VAL A 35 9.15 -0.07 5.50
C VAL A 35 8.25 -1.14 4.89
N VAL A 36 8.65 -1.68 3.73
CA VAL A 36 7.86 -2.73 3.07
C VAL A 36 7.76 -3.96 3.97
N ALA A 37 8.84 -4.34 4.64
CA ALA A 37 8.82 -5.47 5.56
C ALA A 37 7.84 -5.22 6.71
N HIS A 38 7.79 -4.01 7.24
CA HIS A 38 6.87 -3.64 8.31
C HIS A 38 5.41 -3.73 7.84
N ILE A 39 5.14 -3.26 6.62
CA ILE A 39 3.80 -3.33 6.04
C ILE A 39 3.35 -4.77 5.87
N THR A 40 4.21 -5.62 5.30
CA THR A 40 3.85 -7.01 5.08
C THR A 40 3.69 -7.76 6.39
N GLN A 41 4.51 -7.44 7.40
CA GLN A 41 4.37 -8.05 8.71
C GLN A 41 3.02 -7.67 9.36
N ALA A 42 2.63 -6.40 9.25
CA ALA A 42 1.35 -5.95 9.81
C ALA A 42 0.18 -6.72 9.18
N LEU A 43 0.23 -6.93 7.87
CA LEU A 43 -0.82 -7.68 7.18
C LEU A 43 -0.80 -9.15 7.57
N SER A 44 0.38 -9.74 7.64
CA SER A 44 0.53 -11.14 8.00
C SER A 44 0.02 -11.44 9.40
N GLU A 45 0.27 -10.56 10.36
CA GLU A 45 -0.19 -10.73 11.74
C GLU A 45 -1.70 -10.78 11.84
N GLN A 46 -2.39 -10.13 10.93
CA GLN A 46 -3.86 -10.13 10.89
C GLN A 46 -4.40 -11.13 9.88
N GLU A 47 -3.55 -12.01 9.38
CA GLU A 47 -3.91 -13.07 8.43
C GLU A 47 -4.56 -12.52 7.17
N VAL A 48 -4.09 -11.38 6.71
CA VAL A 48 -4.56 -10.77 5.46
C VAL A 48 -3.66 -11.25 4.34
N ASN A 49 -4.26 -11.88 3.34
CA ASN A 49 -3.52 -12.39 2.20
C ASN A 49 -3.36 -11.31 1.13
N ILE A 50 -2.13 -11.09 0.72
CA ILE A 50 -1.81 -10.07 -0.28
C ILE A 50 -2.01 -10.67 -1.67
N ALA A 51 -2.89 -10.04 -2.47
CA ALA A 51 -3.10 -10.45 -3.85
C ALA A 51 -2.06 -9.80 -4.76
N PHE A 52 -1.83 -8.51 -4.58
CA PHE A 52 -0.83 -7.76 -5.34
C PHE A 52 -0.15 -6.75 -4.44
N MET A 53 1.11 -6.47 -4.73
CA MET A 53 1.84 -5.40 -4.06
C MET A 53 2.74 -4.73 -5.07
N ARG A 54 2.73 -3.41 -5.08
CA ARG A 54 3.54 -2.61 -6.00
C ARG A 54 4.17 -1.45 -5.26
N LEU A 55 5.33 -1.04 -5.72
CA LEU A 55 6.03 0.10 -5.15
C LEU A 55 6.25 1.13 -6.24
N PHE A 56 5.81 2.35 -5.98
CA PHE A 56 6.01 3.48 -6.88
C PHE A 56 6.96 4.46 -6.21
N ARG A 57 7.98 4.87 -6.92
CA ARG A 57 9.05 5.72 -6.37
C ARG A 57 9.16 6.99 -7.17
N GLU A 58 9.37 8.11 -6.47
CA GLU A 58 9.70 9.35 -7.16
C GLU A 58 11.18 9.37 -7.48
N ASP A 59 11.99 9.41 -6.42
CA ASP A 59 13.43 9.43 -6.52
C ASP A 59 13.99 8.53 -5.44
N LYS A 60 15.21 8.06 -5.66
CA LYS A 60 15.87 7.23 -4.69
C LYS A 60 16.07 8.01 -3.39
N GLY A 61 15.63 7.45 -2.28
CA GLY A 61 15.75 8.07 -0.97
C GLY A 61 14.69 9.11 -0.65
N ALA A 62 13.79 9.37 -1.60
CA ALA A 62 12.69 10.31 -1.39
C ALA A 62 11.40 9.57 -1.03
N ASN A 63 10.26 10.07 -1.47
CA ASN A 63 8.98 9.47 -1.17
C ASN A 63 8.69 8.28 -2.07
N ALA A 64 8.00 7.30 -1.51
CA ALA A 64 7.54 6.15 -2.24
C ALA A 64 6.11 5.83 -1.83
N TYR A 65 5.42 5.07 -2.65
CA TYR A 65 4.05 4.67 -2.38
C TYR A 65 3.96 3.17 -2.53
N THR A 66 3.63 2.48 -1.44
CA THR A 66 3.41 1.04 -1.48
C THR A 66 1.92 0.81 -1.63
N VAL A 67 1.54 0.09 -2.68
CA VAL A 67 0.15 -0.26 -2.95
C VAL A 67 -0.02 -1.73 -2.65
N VAL A 68 -0.92 -2.05 -1.72
CA VAL A 68 -1.23 -3.43 -1.38
C VAL A 68 -2.69 -3.68 -1.72
N GLU A 69 -2.93 -4.74 -2.48
CA GLU A 69 -4.29 -5.19 -2.76
C GLU A 69 -4.45 -6.54 -2.09
N SER A 70 -5.46 -6.67 -1.25
CA SER A 70 -5.65 -7.85 -0.41
C SER A 70 -6.94 -8.59 -0.73
N ASP A 71 -6.93 -9.90 -0.49
CA ASP A 71 -8.11 -10.73 -0.72
C ASP A 71 -9.22 -10.42 0.30
N GLU A 72 -8.82 -10.12 1.53
CA GLU A 72 -9.77 -9.80 2.60
C GLU A 72 -9.77 -8.31 2.90
N PRO A 73 -10.85 -7.80 3.52
CA PRO A 73 -10.83 -6.43 4.01
C PRO A 73 -9.65 -6.22 4.97
N ILE A 74 -9.07 -5.05 4.93
CA ILE A 74 -7.90 -4.75 5.76
C ILE A 74 -8.37 -4.21 7.10
N PRO A 75 -8.07 -4.92 8.21
CA PRO A 75 -8.51 -4.49 9.54
C PRO A 75 -7.81 -3.22 9.99
N GLU A 76 -8.47 -2.49 10.87
CA GLU A 76 -7.89 -1.28 11.44
C GLU A 76 -6.58 -1.55 12.18
N ALA A 77 -6.43 -2.72 12.77
CA ALA A 77 -5.20 -3.09 13.47
C ALA A 77 -3.98 -3.04 12.54
N VAL A 78 -4.17 -3.34 11.26
CA VAL A 78 -3.08 -3.23 10.28
C VAL A 78 -2.67 -1.77 10.11
N LEU A 79 -3.66 -0.89 9.96
CA LEU A 79 -3.40 0.54 9.81
C LEU A 79 -2.71 1.10 11.04
N ASP A 80 -3.19 0.72 12.23
CA ASP A 80 -2.62 1.21 13.48
C ASP A 80 -1.17 0.80 13.62
N LYS A 81 -0.84 -0.43 13.25
CA LYS A 81 0.53 -0.90 13.34
C LYS A 81 1.44 -0.16 12.35
N ILE A 82 0.98 0.02 11.11
CA ILE A 82 1.78 0.72 10.11
C ILE A 82 2.04 2.17 10.53
N LYS A 83 1.04 2.80 11.15
CA LYS A 83 1.17 4.19 11.62
C LYS A 83 2.26 4.38 12.67
N THR A 84 2.69 3.32 13.35
CA THR A 84 3.77 3.42 14.33
C THR A 84 5.13 3.61 13.66
N ASN A 85 5.22 3.38 12.36
CA ASN A 85 6.48 3.51 11.65
C ASN A 85 6.77 4.99 11.36
N PRO A 86 7.89 5.54 11.85
CA PRO A 86 8.18 6.97 11.67
C PRO A 86 8.45 7.36 10.22
N HIS A 87 8.72 6.39 9.35
CA HIS A 87 8.95 6.66 7.92
C HIS A 87 7.65 6.69 7.12
N VAL A 88 6.53 6.34 7.72
CA VAL A 88 5.24 6.38 7.05
C VAL A 88 4.60 7.74 7.31
N SER A 89 4.23 8.44 6.24
CA SER A 89 3.65 9.77 6.36
C SER A 89 2.13 9.79 6.16
N ASP A 90 1.58 8.83 5.43
CA ASP A 90 0.14 8.81 5.20
C ASP A 90 -0.32 7.44 4.77
N LEU A 91 -1.61 7.17 5.00
CA LEU A 91 -2.27 5.93 4.60
C LEU A 91 -3.59 6.27 3.93
N MET A 92 -3.91 5.56 2.86
CA MET A 92 -5.19 5.69 2.18
C MET A 92 -5.76 4.28 2.00
N LEU A 93 -6.97 4.05 2.47
CA LEU A 93 -7.63 2.75 2.36
C LEU A 93 -8.83 2.87 1.45
N ILE A 94 -8.87 2.03 0.42
CA ILE A 94 -9.98 1.94 -0.51
C ILE A 94 -10.56 0.55 -0.36
N GLN A 95 -11.73 0.46 0.26
CA GLN A 95 -12.40 -0.82 0.47
C GLN A 95 -13.49 -0.99 -0.57
N MET A 96 -13.52 -2.17 -1.14
CA MET A 96 -14.52 -2.50 -2.15
C MET A 96 -15.70 -3.23 -1.53
#